data_b06dbfec1c6f30e95fb37e2cdaa6ffa0
#
_entry.id   b06dbfec1c6f30e95fb37e2cdaa6ffa0
#
_cell.length_a   1.000
_cell.length_b   1.000
_cell.length_c   1.000
_cell.angle_alpha   90.00
_cell.angle_beta   90.00
_cell.angle_gamma   90.00
#
_symmetry.space_group_name_H-M   'P 1'
#
loop_
_entity.id
_entity.type
_entity.pdbx_description
1 polymer ?
#
loop_
_entity_poly.entity_id
_entity_poly.type
_entity_poly.pdbx_seq_one_letter_code
_entity_poly.pdbx_strand_id
1 'polypeptide(L)'
;MIKAILIDDEKYIREDVRNKLETYFSTEINIVAEADSVETGLIAIANFEPDLLLLDIHLLDGTGFDLLTKSENKNFEVIFITGYDNQAIKAIKVGALDYILKPVDDLEFKDAIHKALENNKEDNDLEKLIEVSNDYFKGVEKKRVILKTSDTVYAIYEDDIIYCRSQGNYTTIYTQQLEKIMVSKSIKKIEEILSENIFIRCHQSYIVNKKHVLKYKNNGVLVVHLDFKIPVSGRRKEYTLSKIFD
;
A
#
# COMPACT_ATOMS: atom_id res chain seq x y z
N MET A 1 6.38 5.10 31.14
CA MET A 1 6.40 4.03 30.12
C MET A 1 5.43 4.45 29.05
N ILE A 2 5.89 4.64 27.83
CA ILE A 2 5.09 5.04 26.66
C ILE A 2 4.19 3.88 26.25
N LYS A 3 2.89 4.13 26.09
CA LYS A 3 1.94 3.15 25.55
C LYS A 3 2.01 3.15 24.02
N ALA A 4 2.42 2.07 23.43
CA ALA A 4 2.49 1.91 21.98
C ALA A 4 1.40 0.96 21.45
N ILE A 5 0.88 1.25 20.25
CA ILE A 5 0.04 0.35 19.47
C ILE A 5 0.76 0.04 18.15
N LEU A 6 0.81 -1.27 17.79
CA LEU A 6 1.32 -1.73 16.51
C LEU A 6 0.14 -1.95 15.56
N ILE A 7 0.17 -1.29 14.38
CA ILE A 7 -0.92 -1.38 13.40
C ILE A 7 -0.32 -1.69 12.03
N ASP A 8 -0.48 -2.93 11.57
CA ASP A 8 0.08 -3.45 10.33
C ASP A 8 -0.70 -4.70 9.90
N ASP A 9 -1.06 -4.87 8.65
CA ASP A 9 -1.81 -6.04 8.19
C ASP A 9 -0.93 -7.30 8.10
N GLU A 10 0.38 -7.14 8.04
CA GLU A 10 1.36 -8.22 7.96
C GLU A 10 1.78 -8.71 9.36
N LYS A 11 1.25 -9.86 9.78
CA LYS A 11 1.53 -10.42 11.11
C LYS A 11 3.02 -10.58 11.43
N TYR A 12 3.83 -10.99 10.45
CA TYR A 12 5.27 -11.18 10.65
C TYR A 12 6.00 -9.86 10.93
N ILE A 13 5.54 -8.73 10.38
CA ILE A 13 6.09 -7.40 10.68
C ILE A 13 5.73 -7.01 12.11
N ARG A 14 4.46 -7.23 12.55
CA ARG A 14 4.09 -6.96 13.93
C ARG A 14 4.93 -7.79 14.91
N GLU A 15 5.19 -9.07 14.60
CA GLU A 15 6.06 -9.93 15.41
C GLU A 15 7.53 -9.42 15.44
N ASP A 16 8.08 -8.99 14.31
CA ASP A 16 9.44 -8.43 14.22
C ASP A 16 9.57 -7.14 15.04
N VAL A 17 8.64 -6.19 14.84
CA VAL A 17 8.62 -4.91 15.57
C VAL A 17 8.43 -5.12 17.06
N ARG A 18 7.55 -6.04 17.48
CA ARG A 18 7.38 -6.41 18.89
C ARG A 18 8.69 -6.91 19.48
N ASN A 19 9.35 -7.88 18.83
CA ASN A 19 10.61 -8.46 19.28
C ASN A 19 11.71 -7.40 19.44
N LYS A 20 11.77 -6.42 18.51
CA LYS A 20 12.70 -5.29 18.60
C LYS A 20 12.39 -4.37 19.79
N LEU A 21 11.12 -4.02 20.02
CA LEU A 21 10.71 -3.24 21.19
C LEU A 21 11.03 -3.97 22.50
N GLU A 22 10.70 -5.24 22.60
CA GLU A 22 10.99 -6.07 23.79
C GLU A 22 12.50 -6.23 24.03
N THR A 23 13.30 -6.32 22.97
CA THR A 23 14.74 -6.48 23.06
C THR A 23 15.45 -5.19 23.47
N TYR A 24 15.04 -4.05 22.92
CA TYR A 24 15.79 -2.80 23.02
C TYR A 24 15.14 -1.76 23.93
N PHE A 25 13.83 -1.83 24.17
CA PHE A 25 13.06 -0.76 24.83
C PHE A 25 12.03 -1.29 25.83
N SER A 26 12.24 -2.46 26.39
CA SER A 26 11.26 -3.13 27.30
C SER A 26 10.95 -2.35 28.58
N THR A 27 11.81 -1.43 29.01
CA THR A 27 11.59 -0.59 30.19
C THR A 27 10.94 0.75 29.87
N GLU A 28 11.02 1.21 28.62
CA GLU A 28 10.54 2.52 28.18
C GLU A 28 9.17 2.43 27.49
N ILE A 29 8.93 1.37 26.70
CA ILE A 29 7.73 1.22 25.87
C ILE A 29 6.94 -0.02 26.27
N ASN A 30 5.63 0.15 26.38
CA ASN A 30 4.68 -0.94 26.60
C ASN A 30 3.72 -1.05 25.42
N ILE A 31 3.73 -2.20 24.73
CA ILE A 31 2.75 -2.49 23.68
C ILE A 31 1.43 -2.83 24.33
N VAL A 32 0.44 -1.94 24.20
CA VAL A 32 -0.87 -2.09 24.82
C VAL A 32 -1.89 -2.77 23.93
N ALA A 33 -1.70 -2.74 22.62
CA ALA A 33 -2.55 -3.42 21.64
C ALA A 33 -1.83 -3.61 20.29
N GLU A 34 -2.42 -4.50 19.47
CA GLU A 34 -2.09 -4.66 18.05
C GLU A 34 -3.36 -4.66 17.21
N ALA A 35 -3.24 -4.21 15.97
CA ALA A 35 -4.32 -4.17 15.00
C ALA A 35 -3.80 -4.47 13.59
N ASP A 36 -4.70 -4.86 12.68
CA ASP A 36 -4.39 -5.19 11.29
C ASP A 36 -5.22 -4.40 10.27
N SER A 37 -6.13 -3.59 10.75
CA SER A 37 -7.10 -2.86 9.95
C SER A 37 -7.38 -1.46 10.52
N VAL A 38 -7.99 -0.60 9.73
CA VAL A 38 -8.49 0.71 10.19
C VAL A 38 -9.51 0.53 11.31
N GLU A 39 -10.45 -0.40 11.13
CA GLU A 39 -11.51 -0.64 12.12
C GLU A 39 -10.93 -1.10 13.47
N THR A 40 -10.09 -2.13 13.47
CA THR A 40 -9.47 -2.64 14.71
C THR A 40 -8.51 -1.65 15.34
N GLY A 41 -7.80 -0.87 14.51
CA GLY A 41 -6.91 0.21 14.96
C GLY A 41 -7.65 1.32 15.68
N LEU A 42 -8.78 1.79 15.14
CA LEU A 42 -9.62 2.81 15.79
C LEU A 42 -10.16 2.33 17.15
N ILE A 43 -10.60 1.06 17.23
CA ILE A 43 -11.04 0.47 18.49
C ILE A 43 -9.89 0.43 19.51
N ALA A 44 -8.69 0.04 19.08
CA ALA A 44 -7.52 -0.01 19.95
C ALA A 44 -7.14 1.39 20.46
N ILE A 45 -7.11 2.41 19.60
CA ILE A 45 -6.80 3.80 19.98
C ILE A 45 -7.80 4.30 21.01
N ALA A 46 -9.10 4.08 20.78
CA ALA A 46 -10.15 4.55 21.69
C ALA A 46 -10.08 3.87 23.07
N ASN A 47 -9.72 2.57 23.13
CA ASN A 47 -9.69 1.82 24.37
C ASN A 47 -8.43 2.04 25.21
N PHE A 48 -7.28 2.27 24.58
CA PHE A 48 -5.98 2.29 25.26
C PHE A 48 -5.36 3.67 25.38
N GLU A 49 -5.84 4.64 24.60
CA GLU A 49 -5.28 6.00 24.56
C GLU A 49 -3.75 5.97 24.49
N PRO A 50 -3.18 5.56 23.34
CA PRO A 50 -1.74 5.40 23.19
C PRO A 50 -1.00 6.74 23.18
N ASP A 51 0.29 6.68 23.48
CA ASP A 51 1.23 7.80 23.30
C ASP A 51 1.94 7.71 21.93
N LEU A 52 2.07 6.49 21.37
CA LEU A 52 2.79 6.20 20.12
C LEU A 52 2.04 5.19 19.25
N LEU A 53 1.92 5.49 17.97
CA LEU A 53 1.50 4.54 16.94
C LEU A 53 2.70 4.14 16.09
N LEU A 54 2.94 2.84 15.96
CA LEU A 54 3.79 2.25 14.92
C LEU A 54 2.85 1.74 13.83
N LEU A 55 2.75 2.47 12.72
CA LEU A 55 1.63 2.40 11.79
C LEU A 55 2.09 2.08 10.38
N ASP A 56 1.56 1.03 9.76
CA ASP A 56 1.69 0.87 8.32
C ASP A 56 0.72 1.80 7.56
N ILE A 57 1.15 2.20 6.39
CA ILE A 57 0.30 2.94 5.45
C ILE A 57 -0.79 2.04 4.88
N HIS A 58 -0.53 0.73 4.67
CA HIS A 58 -1.51 -0.22 4.16
C HIS A 58 -2.09 -1.08 5.26
N LEU A 59 -3.42 -1.10 5.32
CA LEU A 59 -4.18 -1.92 6.25
C LEU A 59 -5.22 -2.74 5.49
N LEU A 60 -5.77 -3.77 6.13
CA LEU A 60 -6.71 -4.70 5.48
C LEU A 60 -7.92 -4.02 4.81
N ASP A 61 -8.41 -2.94 5.39
CA ASP A 61 -9.67 -2.25 5.02
C ASP A 61 -9.49 -0.78 4.63
N GLY A 62 -8.25 -0.29 4.51
CA GLY A 62 -7.95 1.10 4.15
C GLY A 62 -6.48 1.46 4.32
N THR A 63 -6.24 2.71 4.66
CA THR A 63 -4.89 3.24 4.86
C THR A 63 -4.66 3.71 6.30
N GLY A 64 -3.40 3.75 6.74
CA GLY A 64 -3.02 4.39 8.01
C GLY A 64 -3.47 5.86 8.07
N PHE A 65 -3.56 6.55 6.93
CA PHE A 65 -4.08 7.93 6.88
C PHE A 65 -5.60 7.99 7.08
N ASP A 66 -6.35 6.98 6.59
CA ASP A 66 -7.79 6.87 6.88
C ASP A 66 -8.01 6.68 8.39
N LEU A 67 -7.16 5.88 9.03
CA LEU A 67 -7.18 5.69 10.47
C LEU A 67 -6.93 7.00 11.20
N LEU A 68 -5.85 7.73 10.85
CA LEU A 68 -5.53 9.03 11.46
C LEU A 68 -6.63 10.07 11.25
N THR A 69 -7.24 10.08 10.06
CA THR A 69 -8.35 11.01 9.74
C THR A 69 -9.60 10.71 10.56
N LYS A 70 -9.94 9.42 10.74
CA LYS A 70 -11.14 8.97 11.45
C LYS A 70 -10.97 8.93 12.97
N SER A 71 -9.73 8.95 13.47
CA SER A 71 -9.47 8.95 14.91
C SER A 71 -9.97 10.24 15.56
N GLU A 72 -10.78 10.12 16.60
CA GLU A 72 -11.25 11.24 17.41
C GLU A 72 -10.13 11.75 18.35
N ASN A 73 -9.36 10.83 18.92
CA ASN A 73 -8.18 11.15 19.71
C ASN A 73 -6.96 11.23 18.79
N LYS A 74 -6.27 12.36 18.80
CA LYS A 74 -5.03 12.63 18.02
C LYS A 74 -3.85 12.98 18.90
N ASN A 75 -3.93 12.67 20.19
CA ASN A 75 -2.89 13.02 21.16
C ASN A 75 -1.83 11.92 21.29
N PHE A 76 -1.26 11.51 20.16
CA PHE A 76 -0.21 10.50 20.06
C PHE A 76 0.80 10.88 18.97
N GLU A 77 2.01 10.37 19.09
CA GLU A 77 3.02 10.43 18.03
C GLU A 77 2.84 9.29 17.03
N VAL A 78 3.30 9.48 15.80
CA VAL A 78 3.21 8.48 14.72
C VAL A 78 4.59 8.23 14.13
N ILE A 79 5.01 6.97 14.13
CA ILE A 79 6.12 6.46 13.33
C ILE A 79 5.53 5.54 12.27
N PHE A 80 5.74 5.86 11.00
CA PHE A 80 5.32 4.98 9.92
C PHE A 80 6.35 3.86 9.70
N ILE A 81 5.85 2.61 9.55
CA ILE A 81 6.66 1.45 9.17
C ILE A 81 6.01 0.83 7.93
N THR A 82 6.62 1.01 6.74
CA THR A 82 5.95 0.64 5.48
C THR A 82 6.92 0.28 4.36
N GLY A 83 6.42 -0.46 3.37
CA GLY A 83 7.17 -0.83 2.16
C GLY A 83 7.19 0.23 1.05
N TYR A 84 6.62 1.43 1.27
CA TYR A 84 6.64 2.50 0.27
C TYR A 84 7.98 3.19 0.16
N ASP A 85 8.42 3.44 -1.07
CA ASP A 85 9.70 4.06 -1.33
C ASP A 85 9.71 5.61 -1.28
N ASN A 86 10.92 6.16 -1.39
CA ASN A 86 11.37 7.51 -1.04
C ASN A 86 10.63 8.72 -1.64
N GLN A 87 9.79 8.63 -2.67
CA GLN A 87 9.17 9.84 -3.26
C GLN A 87 7.86 10.23 -2.56
N ALA A 88 7.06 9.24 -2.15
CA ALA A 88 5.88 9.44 -1.33
C ALA A 88 6.25 9.97 0.07
N ILE A 89 7.37 9.49 0.61
CA ILE A 89 7.88 9.81 1.94
C ILE A 89 8.29 11.27 2.10
N LYS A 90 8.87 11.90 1.07
CA LYS A 90 9.30 13.30 1.12
C LYS A 90 8.13 14.27 1.30
N ALA A 91 6.94 13.89 0.83
CA ALA A 91 5.71 14.66 1.02
C ALA A 91 5.11 14.43 2.42
N ILE A 92 5.37 13.27 3.04
CA ILE A 92 4.77 12.84 4.32
C ILE A 92 5.61 13.27 5.53
N LYS A 93 6.88 13.67 5.36
CA LYS A 93 7.76 14.15 6.45
C LYS A 93 7.26 15.40 7.21
N VAL A 94 6.10 15.91 6.82
CA VAL A 94 5.46 17.03 7.51
C VAL A 94 4.44 16.46 8.50
N GLY A 95 4.83 16.31 9.76
CA GLY A 95 3.91 15.98 10.86
C GLY A 95 3.92 14.54 11.39
N ALA A 96 4.64 13.59 10.78
CA ALA A 96 5.00 12.33 11.43
C ALA A 96 6.33 12.50 12.17
N LEU A 97 6.48 11.82 13.30
CA LEU A 97 7.71 11.85 14.07
C LEU A 97 8.88 11.25 13.30
N ASP A 98 8.65 10.08 12.68
CA ASP A 98 9.63 9.42 11.83
C ASP A 98 8.98 8.42 10.87
N TYR A 99 9.84 7.81 10.03
CA TYR A 99 9.45 6.90 8.98
C TYR A 99 10.51 5.83 8.77
N ILE A 100 10.11 4.56 8.81
CA ILE A 100 10.97 3.39 8.66
C ILE A 100 10.53 2.58 7.44
N LEU A 101 11.49 2.24 6.58
CA LEU A 101 11.22 1.36 5.43
C LEU A 101 11.27 -0.11 5.84
N LYS A 102 10.32 -0.91 5.31
CA LYS A 102 10.41 -2.36 5.36
C LYS A 102 11.44 -2.86 4.32
N PRO A 103 12.34 -3.80 4.67
CA PRO A 103 12.47 -4.49 5.96
C PRO A 103 13.04 -3.57 7.04
N VAL A 104 12.55 -3.71 8.28
CA VAL A 104 12.87 -2.83 9.41
C VAL A 104 14.32 -3.01 9.85
N ASP A 105 15.17 -2.04 9.55
CA ASP A 105 16.58 -2.01 10.01
C ASP A 105 16.66 -1.65 11.49
N ASP A 106 17.54 -2.32 12.23
CA ASP A 106 17.69 -2.15 13.69
C ASP A 106 18.20 -0.77 14.08
N LEU A 107 19.06 -0.14 13.28
CA LEU A 107 19.60 1.18 13.59
C LEU A 107 18.55 2.26 13.33
N GLU A 108 17.90 2.23 12.16
CA GLU A 108 16.81 3.14 11.83
C GLU A 108 15.66 3.04 12.84
N PHE A 109 15.34 1.80 13.27
CA PHE A 109 14.31 1.56 14.27
C PHE A 109 14.66 2.19 15.62
N LYS A 110 15.87 1.98 16.12
CA LYS A 110 16.34 2.57 17.38
C LYS A 110 16.35 4.10 17.35
N ASP A 111 16.83 4.68 16.25
CA ASP A 111 16.86 6.13 16.08
C ASP A 111 15.45 6.73 16.09
N ALA A 112 14.50 6.11 15.42
CA ALA A 112 13.10 6.55 15.42
C ALA A 112 12.46 6.45 16.81
N ILE A 113 12.69 5.35 17.53
CA ILE A 113 12.17 5.17 18.89
C ILE A 113 12.80 6.16 19.87
N HIS A 114 14.12 6.41 19.77
CA HIS A 114 14.75 7.43 20.62
C HIS A 114 14.14 8.83 20.43
N LYS A 115 13.82 9.20 19.19
CA LYS A 115 13.08 10.46 18.94
C LYS A 115 11.72 10.48 19.65
N ALA A 116 10.99 9.36 19.64
CA ALA A 116 9.71 9.28 20.34
C ALA A 116 9.84 9.40 21.86
N LEU A 117 10.96 8.90 22.42
CA LEU A 117 11.25 9.02 23.86
C LEU A 117 11.68 10.43 24.27
N GLU A 118 12.37 11.15 23.38
CA GLU A 118 12.88 12.50 23.63
C GLU A 118 11.85 13.61 23.38
N ASN A 119 10.83 13.33 22.54
CA ASN A 119 9.88 14.34 22.09
C ASN A 119 8.90 14.72 23.23
N ASN A 120 9.01 15.96 23.69
CA ASN A 120 8.03 16.58 24.57
C ASN A 120 6.93 17.19 23.68
N LYS A 121 5.77 16.59 23.63
CA LYS A 121 4.48 16.85 22.95
C LYS A 121 4.10 18.31 22.55
N GLU A 122 5.04 19.21 22.27
CA GLU A 122 4.75 20.64 22.05
C GLU A 122 4.47 21.02 20.57
N ASP A 123 4.79 20.14 19.58
CA ASP A 123 4.54 20.44 18.16
C ASP A 123 3.97 19.21 17.41
N ASN A 124 2.75 18.81 17.75
CA ASN A 124 2.09 17.72 17.03
C ASN A 124 1.43 18.26 15.75
N ASP A 125 2.18 18.25 14.63
CA ASP A 125 1.71 18.66 13.30
C ASP A 125 0.85 17.56 12.61
N LEU A 126 0.17 16.69 13.39
CA LEU A 126 -0.63 15.60 12.90
C LEU A 126 -1.75 16.09 11.95
N GLU A 127 -2.28 17.28 12.17
CA GLU A 127 -3.27 17.90 11.29
C GLU A 127 -2.66 18.24 9.92
N LYS A 128 -1.44 18.77 9.88
CA LYS A 128 -0.71 19.01 8.62
C LYS A 128 -0.38 17.69 7.91
N LEU A 129 0.01 16.65 8.67
CA LEU A 129 0.24 15.32 8.12
C LEU A 129 -1.02 14.81 7.40
N ILE A 130 -2.18 14.91 8.04
CA ILE A 130 -3.46 14.48 7.48
C ILE A 130 -3.83 15.33 6.24
N GLU A 131 -3.61 16.64 6.28
CA GLU A 131 -3.89 17.54 5.14
C GLU A 131 -3.03 17.20 3.92
N VAL A 132 -1.71 17.12 4.09
CA VAL A 132 -0.75 16.78 3.02
C VAL A 132 -1.00 15.37 2.49
N SER A 133 -1.29 14.41 3.38
CA SER A 133 -1.57 13.04 2.99
C SER A 133 -2.90 12.94 2.21
N ASN A 134 -3.93 13.66 2.62
CA ASN A 134 -5.21 13.69 1.91
C ASN A 134 -5.05 14.22 0.48
N ASP A 135 -4.21 15.20 0.23
CA ASP A 135 -3.95 15.71 -1.12
C ASP A 135 -3.13 14.74 -1.97
N TYR A 136 -2.21 14.00 -1.35
CA TYR A 136 -1.37 13.02 -2.03
C TYR A 136 -2.11 11.68 -2.27
N PHE A 137 -2.93 11.25 -1.31
CA PHE A 137 -3.67 9.98 -1.35
C PHE A 137 -5.13 10.13 -1.81
N LYS A 138 -5.63 11.33 -2.11
CA LYS A 138 -6.92 11.56 -2.80
C LYS A 138 -6.89 10.94 -4.20
N GLY A 139 -7.07 9.63 -4.26
CA GLY A 139 -7.04 8.80 -5.46
C GLY A 139 -6.27 7.49 -5.30
N VAL A 140 -5.67 7.22 -4.16
CA VAL A 140 -4.99 5.96 -3.85
C VAL A 140 -5.82 5.12 -2.88
N GLU A 141 -7.10 4.94 -3.17
CA GLU A 141 -7.78 3.73 -2.70
C GLU A 141 -7.13 2.55 -3.43
N LYS A 142 -6.18 1.87 -2.78
CA LYS A 142 -5.65 0.61 -3.31
C LYS A 142 -6.76 -0.44 -3.24
N LYS A 143 -7.52 -0.49 -4.30
CA LYS A 143 -8.56 -1.48 -4.48
C LYS A 143 -7.96 -2.87 -4.55
N ARG A 144 -8.44 -3.77 -3.67
CA ARG A 144 -8.12 -5.20 -3.76
C ARG A 144 -9.04 -5.89 -4.77
N VAL A 145 -8.44 -6.71 -5.60
CA VAL A 145 -9.16 -7.57 -6.54
C VAL A 145 -9.22 -8.98 -5.96
N ILE A 146 -10.43 -9.48 -5.77
CA ILE A 146 -10.64 -10.85 -5.31
C ILE A 146 -10.72 -11.76 -6.51
N LEU A 147 -9.75 -12.66 -6.63
CA LEU A 147 -9.64 -13.65 -7.68
C LEU A 147 -9.85 -15.05 -7.09
N LYS A 148 -10.81 -15.79 -7.63
CA LYS A 148 -11.08 -17.17 -7.21
C LYS A 148 -10.61 -18.13 -8.27
N THR A 149 -9.74 -19.07 -7.90
CA THR A 149 -9.36 -20.24 -8.68
C THR A 149 -10.15 -21.46 -8.19
N SER A 150 -9.81 -22.67 -8.67
CA SER A 150 -10.45 -23.92 -8.19
C SER A 150 -10.14 -24.25 -6.74
N ASP A 151 -8.98 -23.80 -6.25
CA ASP A 151 -8.37 -24.23 -5.00
C ASP A 151 -8.02 -23.07 -4.05
N THR A 152 -7.97 -21.83 -4.56
CA THR A 152 -7.47 -20.69 -3.81
C THR A 152 -8.28 -19.43 -4.08
N VAL A 153 -8.44 -18.59 -3.05
CA VAL A 153 -8.98 -17.24 -3.17
C VAL A 153 -7.83 -16.25 -2.93
N TYR A 154 -7.51 -15.48 -3.96
CA TYR A 154 -6.48 -14.45 -3.91
C TYR A 154 -7.12 -13.09 -3.64
N ALA A 155 -6.53 -12.31 -2.74
CA ALA A 155 -6.83 -10.90 -2.52
C ALA A 155 -5.58 -10.08 -2.85
N ILE A 156 -5.50 -9.53 -4.06
CA ILE A 156 -4.33 -8.81 -4.56
C ILE A 156 -4.65 -7.34 -4.80
N TYR A 157 -3.69 -6.47 -4.60
CA TYR A 157 -3.86 -5.06 -4.93
C TYR A 157 -3.82 -4.83 -6.45
N GLU A 158 -4.64 -3.91 -6.94
CA GLU A 158 -4.62 -3.54 -8.36
C GLU A 158 -3.25 -3.04 -8.81
N ASP A 159 -2.53 -2.33 -7.93
CA ASP A 159 -1.19 -1.82 -8.21
C ASP A 159 -0.15 -2.92 -8.43
N ASP A 160 -0.33 -4.10 -7.82
CA ASP A 160 0.57 -5.24 -8.03
C ASP A 160 0.35 -5.94 -9.36
N ILE A 161 -0.80 -5.71 -10.02
CA ILE A 161 -1.10 -6.31 -11.32
C ILE A 161 -0.38 -5.53 -12.41
N ILE A 162 0.53 -6.19 -13.14
CA ILE A 162 1.23 -5.62 -14.29
C ILE A 162 0.34 -5.64 -15.53
N TYR A 163 -0.22 -6.80 -15.84
CA TYR A 163 -1.13 -7.00 -16.97
C TYR A 163 -1.96 -8.27 -16.84
N CYS A 164 -3.03 -8.34 -17.61
CA CYS A 164 -3.86 -9.54 -17.76
C CYS A 164 -3.84 -10.03 -19.21
N ARG A 165 -3.78 -11.34 -19.40
CA ARG A 165 -3.81 -11.99 -20.72
C ARG A 165 -4.90 -13.06 -20.77
N SER A 166 -5.79 -12.99 -21.75
CA SER A 166 -6.77 -14.06 -21.98
C SER A 166 -6.26 -15.10 -22.96
N GLN A 167 -6.66 -16.34 -22.69
CA GLN A 167 -6.53 -17.48 -23.60
C GLN A 167 -7.80 -18.34 -23.51
N GLY A 168 -8.62 -18.26 -24.54
CA GLY A 168 -9.95 -18.86 -24.51
C GLY A 168 -10.84 -18.27 -23.43
N ASN A 169 -11.40 -19.10 -22.57
CA ASN A 169 -12.27 -18.66 -21.45
C ASN A 169 -11.52 -18.34 -20.15
N TYR A 170 -10.19 -18.42 -20.16
CA TYR A 170 -9.36 -18.18 -19.02
C TYR A 170 -8.62 -16.84 -19.15
N THR A 171 -8.40 -16.19 -18.03
CA THR A 171 -7.53 -15.01 -17.96
C THR A 171 -6.44 -15.26 -16.93
N THR A 172 -5.19 -15.02 -17.34
CA THR A 172 -4.02 -15.04 -16.46
C THR A 172 -3.67 -13.62 -16.06
N ILE A 173 -3.59 -13.38 -14.77
CA ILE A 173 -3.15 -12.13 -14.15
C ILE A 173 -1.67 -12.28 -13.81
N TYR A 174 -0.85 -11.31 -14.22
CA TYR A 174 0.59 -11.26 -13.97
C TYR A 174 0.88 -10.16 -12.98
N THR A 175 1.55 -10.50 -11.87
CA THR A 175 1.84 -9.59 -10.77
C THR A 175 3.32 -9.23 -10.71
N GLN A 176 3.66 -8.21 -9.92
CA GLN A 176 5.04 -7.77 -9.67
C GLN A 176 5.90 -8.86 -9.03
N GLN A 177 5.30 -9.69 -8.19
CA GLN A 177 5.97 -10.80 -7.49
C GLN A 177 6.19 -12.02 -8.40
N LEU A 178 6.05 -11.87 -9.74
CA LEU A 178 6.13 -12.94 -10.74
C LEU A 178 5.07 -14.03 -10.58
N GLU A 179 4.10 -13.83 -9.73
CA GLU A 179 2.99 -14.77 -9.58
C GLU A 179 2.05 -14.70 -10.79
N LYS A 180 1.58 -15.86 -11.22
CA LYS A 180 0.64 -16.00 -12.32
C LYS A 180 -0.63 -16.64 -11.81
N ILE A 181 -1.68 -15.83 -11.69
CA ILE A 181 -2.97 -16.28 -11.19
C ILE A 181 -3.89 -16.51 -12.38
N MET A 182 -4.28 -17.78 -12.63
CA MET A 182 -5.19 -18.12 -13.71
C MET A 182 -6.61 -18.31 -13.18
N VAL A 183 -7.54 -17.56 -13.75
CA VAL A 183 -8.97 -17.63 -13.38
C VAL A 183 -9.84 -18.04 -14.56
N SER A 184 -10.91 -18.77 -14.31
CA SER A 184 -11.91 -19.17 -15.30
C SER A 184 -12.93 -18.04 -15.56
N LYS A 185 -12.41 -16.85 -15.88
CA LYS A 185 -13.20 -15.66 -16.25
C LYS A 185 -12.68 -15.10 -17.57
N SER A 186 -13.62 -14.64 -18.42
CA SER A 186 -13.25 -13.94 -19.64
C SER A 186 -12.57 -12.60 -19.31
N ILE A 187 -11.72 -12.13 -20.23
CA ILE A 187 -11.03 -10.84 -20.06
C ILE A 187 -12.00 -9.66 -19.90
N LYS A 188 -13.21 -9.76 -20.47
CA LYS A 188 -14.26 -8.74 -20.29
C LYS A 188 -14.72 -8.68 -18.83
N LYS A 189 -14.93 -9.83 -18.18
CA LYS A 189 -15.29 -9.89 -16.76
C LYS A 189 -14.15 -9.42 -15.85
N ILE A 190 -12.91 -9.61 -16.26
CA ILE A 190 -11.75 -9.05 -15.53
C ILE A 190 -11.71 -7.53 -15.70
N GLU A 191 -11.93 -7.01 -16.91
CA GLU A 191 -12.01 -5.57 -17.20
C GLU A 191 -13.06 -4.88 -16.33
N GLU A 192 -14.24 -5.50 -16.09
CA GLU A 192 -15.34 -4.96 -15.29
C GLU A 192 -15.00 -4.83 -13.77
N ILE A 193 -14.07 -5.62 -13.26
CA ILE A 193 -13.66 -5.57 -11.84
C ILE A 193 -12.44 -4.68 -11.61
N LEU A 194 -11.67 -4.38 -12.65
CA LEU A 194 -10.48 -3.52 -12.59
C LEU A 194 -10.85 -2.04 -12.75
N SER A 195 -10.12 -1.16 -12.07
CA SER A 195 -10.35 0.28 -12.13
C SER A 195 -9.91 0.88 -13.47
N GLU A 196 -10.82 1.55 -14.17
CA GLU A 196 -10.59 2.16 -15.49
C GLU A 196 -9.52 3.28 -15.48
N ASN A 197 -9.35 3.95 -14.34
CA ASN A 197 -8.31 4.96 -14.16
C ASN A 197 -6.89 4.36 -14.12
N ILE A 198 -6.76 3.07 -13.75
CA ILE A 198 -5.48 2.36 -13.63
C ILE A 198 -5.23 1.46 -14.84
N PHE A 199 -6.26 0.76 -15.30
CA PHE A 199 -6.13 -0.24 -16.34
C PHE A 199 -6.68 0.21 -17.69
N ILE A 200 -6.05 -0.29 -18.75
CA ILE A 200 -6.53 -0.07 -20.11
C ILE A 200 -6.47 -1.38 -20.93
N ARG A 201 -7.54 -1.67 -21.64
CA ARG A 201 -7.57 -2.79 -22.59
C ARG A 201 -6.97 -2.37 -23.91
N CYS A 202 -5.70 -2.68 -24.12
CA CYS A 202 -4.94 -2.30 -25.31
C CYS A 202 -5.08 -3.28 -26.49
N HIS A 203 -5.57 -4.50 -26.23
CA HIS A 203 -5.76 -5.56 -27.24
C HIS A 203 -6.99 -6.42 -26.89
N GLN A 204 -7.51 -7.19 -27.88
CA GLN A 204 -8.63 -8.11 -27.61
C GLN A 204 -8.34 -9.08 -26.45
N SER A 205 -7.08 -9.46 -26.27
CA SER A 205 -6.65 -10.44 -25.26
C SER A 205 -5.75 -9.85 -24.17
N TYR A 206 -5.55 -8.52 -24.10
CA TYR A 206 -4.68 -7.91 -23.09
C TYR A 206 -5.29 -6.66 -22.45
N ILE A 207 -5.17 -6.61 -21.14
CA ILE A 207 -5.39 -5.43 -20.31
C ILE A 207 -4.04 -5.12 -19.64
N VAL A 208 -3.63 -3.85 -19.63
CA VAL A 208 -2.36 -3.41 -19.03
C VAL A 208 -2.62 -2.39 -17.94
N ASN A 209 -1.85 -2.46 -16.86
CA ASN A 209 -1.80 -1.41 -15.86
C ASN A 209 -0.94 -0.26 -16.41
N LYS A 210 -1.51 0.94 -16.49
CA LYS A 210 -0.85 2.13 -17.05
C LYS A 210 0.41 2.53 -16.27
N LYS A 211 0.40 2.33 -14.94
CA LYS A 211 1.53 2.64 -14.05
C LYS A 211 2.77 1.79 -14.35
N HIS A 212 2.60 0.59 -14.87
CA HIS A 212 3.70 -0.33 -15.20
C HIS A 212 4.21 -0.19 -16.63
N VAL A 213 3.65 0.72 -17.44
CA VAL A 213 4.11 0.93 -18.81
C VAL A 213 5.39 1.77 -18.80
N LEU A 214 6.46 1.21 -19.37
CA LEU A 214 7.76 1.88 -19.47
C LEU A 214 7.92 2.64 -20.79
N LYS A 215 7.47 2.06 -21.91
CA LYS A 215 7.57 2.66 -23.24
C LYS A 215 6.69 1.96 -24.27
N TYR A 216 6.42 2.69 -25.34
CA TYR A 216 5.79 2.15 -26.55
C TYR A 216 6.82 2.04 -27.68
N LYS A 217 6.83 0.90 -28.37
CA LYS A 217 7.64 0.70 -29.58
C LYS A 217 6.76 0.89 -30.81
N ASN A 218 7.28 1.56 -31.85
CA ASN A 218 6.56 1.88 -33.09
C ASN A 218 6.03 0.65 -33.84
N ASN A 219 6.53 -0.55 -33.52
CA ASN A 219 6.01 -1.82 -34.04
C ASN A 219 4.72 -2.32 -33.36
N GLY A 220 4.05 -1.47 -32.58
CA GLY A 220 2.76 -1.81 -31.96
C GLY A 220 2.85 -2.54 -30.63
N VAL A 221 3.95 -2.37 -29.89
CA VAL A 221 4.20 -3.09 -28.63
C VAL A 221 4.44 -2.12 -27.47
N LEU A 222 3.69 -2.28 -26.37
CA LEU A 222 4.03 -1.71 -25.08
C LEU A 222 5.06 -2.60 -24.37
N VAL A 223 6.08 -1.97 -23.80
CA VAL A 223 7.00 -2.63 -22.87
C VAL A 223 6.60 -2.20 -21.46
N VAL A 224 6.33 -3.17 -20.60
CA VAL A 224 5.92 -2.96 -19.22
C VAL A 224 7.00 -3.46 -18.27
N HIS A 225 6.81 -3.22 -16.99
CA HIS A 225 7.71 -3.69 -15.92
C HIS A 225 8.08 -5.18 -16.13
N LEU A 226 9.31 -5.56 -15.74
CA LEU A 226 9.92 -6.88 -15.99
C LEU A 226 10.08 -7.21 -17.50
N ASP A 227 10.17 -6.18 -18.37
CA ASP A 227 10.37 -6.30 -19.83
C ASP A 227 9.31 -7.15 -20.57
N PHE A 228 8.13 -7.33 -20.00
CA PHE A 228 7.04 -7.95 -20.72
C PHE A 228 6.60 -7.11 -21.92
N LYS A 229 6.30 -7.80 -23.02
CA LYS A 229 5.91 -7.19 -24.32
C LYS A 229 4.42 -7.42 -24.56
N ILE A 230 3.64 -6.35 -24.55
CA ILE A 230 2.19 -6.38 -24.68
C ILE A 230 1.79 -5.79 -26.03
N PRO A 231 1.12 -6.57 -26.92
CA PRO A 231 0.67 -6.06 -28.20
C PRO A 231 -0.45 -5.05 -28.05
N VAL A 232 -0.41 -4.00 -28.87
CA VAL A 232 -1.51 -3.02 -28.99
C VAL A 232 -2.18 -3.21 -30.33
N SER A 233 -3.49 -3.41 -30.34
CA SER A 233 -4.25 -3.55 -31.60
C SER A 233 -4.31 -2.22 -32.34
N GLY A 234 -4.22 -2.23 -33.69
CA GLY A 234 -4.23 -1.00 -34.48
C GLY A 234 -5.45 -0.10 -34.21
N ARG A 235 -6.63 -0.69 -34.03
CA ARG A 235 -7.87 0.03 -33.71
C ARG A 235 -7.86 0.72 -32.34
N ARG A 236 -7.03 0.27 -31.40
CA ARG A 236 -6.94 0.81 -30.04
C ARG A 236 -5.69 1.66 -29.81
N LYS A 237 -4.83 1.78 -30.83
CA LYS A 237 -3.53 2.43 -30.70
C LYS A 237 -3.64 3.87 -30.20
N GLU A 238 -4.37 4.72 -30.91
CA GLU A 238 -4.53 6.13 -30.55
C GLU A 238 -5.12 6.29 -29.14
N TYR A 239 -6.22 5.60 -28.87
CA TYR A 239 -6.85 5.61 -27.56
C TYR A 239 -5.93 5.13 -26.43
N THR A 240 -5.16 4.05 -26.69
CA THR A 240 -4.23 3.51 -25.69
C THR A 240 -3.10 4.48 -25.41
N LEU A 241 -2.53 5.08 -26.44
CA LEU A 241 -1.40 6.01 -26.28
C LEU A 241 -1.83 7.30 -25.57
N SER A 242 -2.98 7.88 -25.93
CA SER A 242 -3.49 9.08 -25.27
C SER A 242 -3.82 8.87 -23.79
N LYS A 243 -4.25 7.66 -23.41
CA LYS A 243 -4.56 7.34 -22.00
C LYS A 243 -3.35 6.97 -21.13
N ILE A 244 -2.18 6.72 -21.76
CA ILE A 244 -0.97 6.31 -21.05
C ILE A 244 0.06 7.45 -21.00
N PHE A 245 0.15 8.25 -22.06
CA PHE A 245 1.26 9.19 -22.23
C PHE A 245 0.82 10.68 -22.27
N ASP A 246 -0.47 10.98 -22.37
CA ASP A 246 -1.08 12.32 -22.22
C ASP A 246 -1.68 12.49 -20.81
#